data_9419fd6afe5cf0911ab5567fb4b2b514
#
_entry.id   9419fd6afe5cf0911ab5567fb4b2b514
#
_cell.length_a   1.000
_cell.length_b   1.000
_cell.length_c   1.000
_cell.angle_alpha   90.00
_cell.angle_beta   90.00
_cell.angle_gamma   90.00
#
_symmetry.space_group_name_H-M   'P 1'
#
loop_
_entity.id
_entity.type
_entity.pdbx_description
1 polymer ?
#
loop_
_entity_poly.entity_id
_entity_poly.type
_entity_poly.pdbx_seq_one_letter_code
_entity_poly.pdbx_strand_id
1 'polypeptide(L)'
;MQVTVKLFAMLKNYTPEEIAGPDPSAGQPFEVALPDTSTIADLLAHLGIPEREVKVTFVDGRARAPIFRLAPGTEIGIFPPIGGG
;
A
#
# COMPACT_ATOMS: atom_id res chain seq x y z
N MET A 1 5.93 13.59 -4.15
CA MET A 1 6.69 12.88 -3.10
C MET A 1 6.78 11.41 -3.42
N GLN A 2 7.78 10.75 -2.84
CA GLN A 2 7.88 9.30 -2.98
C GLN A 2 7.70 8.62 -1.63
N VAL A 3 7.01 7.47 -1.65
CA VAL A 3 6.83 6.62 -0.49
C VAL A 3 7.19 5.20 -0.86
N THR A 4 7.53 4.37 0.14
CA THR A 4 7.85 2.97 -0.06
C THR A 4 6.66 2.14 0.38
N VAL A 5 6.20 1.23 -0.48
CA VAL A 5 5.00 0.44 -0.23
C VAL A 5 5.34 -1.04 -0.21
N LYS A 6 4.73 -1.76 0.74
CA LYS A 6 4.79 -3.21 0.83
C LYS A 6 3.37 -3.74 0.88
N LEU A 7 3.05 -4.67 -0.02
CA LEU A 7 1.72 -5.28 -0.08
C LEU A 7 1.82 -6.72 0.40
N PHE A 8 0.91 -7.13 1.27
CA PHE A 8 0.97 -8.44 1.91
C PHE A 8 -0.18 -9.35 1.47
N ALA A 9 0.07 -10.66 1.59
CA ALA A 9 -0.87 -11.70 1.19
C ALA A 9 -1.32 -11.49 -0.27
N MET A 10 -2.62 -11.63 -0.53
CA MET A 10 -3.11 -11.48 -1.89
C MET A 10 -3.01 -10.06 -2.45
N LEU A 11 -2.82 -9.06 -1.59
CA LEU A 11 -2.64 -7.69 -2.08
C LEU A 11 -1.37 -7.54 -2.90
N LYS A 12 -0.43 -8.47 -2.81
CA LYS A 12 0.78 -8.47 -3.63
C LYS A 12 0.45 -8.39 -5.13
N ASN A 13 -0.72 -8.86 -5.53
CA ASN A 13 -1.13 -8.85 -6.93
C ASN A 13 -1.38 -7.44 -7.47
N TYR A 14 -1.47 -6.45 -6.58
CA TYR A 14 -1.58 -5.04 -6.98
C TYR A 14 -0.21 -4.39 -7.17
N THR A 15 0.88 -5.12 -6.93
CA THR A 15 2.22 -4.58 -7.20
C THR A 15 2.34 -4.35 -8.71
N PRO A 16 2.82 -3.17 -9.13
CA PRO A 16 2.96 -2.89 -10.56
C PRO A 16 3.81 -3.94 -11.27
N GLU A 17 3.34 -4.41 -12.41
CA GLU A 17 4.01 -5.49 -13.14
C GLU A 17 5.44 -5.10 -13.57
N GLU A 18 5.66 -3.84 -13.91
CA GLU A 18 6.99 -3.36 -14.29
C GLU A 18 8.00 -3.44 -13.15
N ILE A 19 7.53 -3.60 -11.91
CA ILE A 19 8.41 -3.73 -10.75
C ILE A 19 8.60 -5.20 -10.37
N ALA A 20 7.50 -5.94 -10.31
CA ALA A 20 7.49 -7.31 -9.77
C ALA A 20 7.48 -8.38 -10.84
N GLY A 21 7.21 -8.01 -12.09
CA GLY A 21 7.03 -8.99 -13.14
C GLY A 21 5.72 -9.76 -12.97
N PRO A 22 5.61 -10.95 -13.59
CA PRO A 22 4.36 -11.70 -13.57
C PRO A 22 4.10 -12.42 -12.25
N ASP A 23 5.06 -12.46 -11.33
CA ASP A 23 4.94 -13.24 -10.10
C ASP A 23 5.39 -12.40 -8.90
N PRO A 24 4.55 -11.46 -8.46
CA PRO A 24 4.90 -10.56 -7.35
C PRO A 24 5.03 -11.32 -6.02
N SER A 25 5.94 -10.85 -5.17
CA SER A 25 6.16 -11.42 -3.83
C SER A 25 5.51 -10.56 -2.76
N ALA A 26 4.90 -11.21 -1.76
CA ALA A 26 4.34 -10.51 -0.62
C ALA A 26 5.45 -9.78 0.14
N GLY A 27 5.20 -8.53 0.53
CA GLY A 27 6.17 -7.75 1.28
C GLY A 27 7.31 -7.17 0.47
N GLN A 28 7.31 -7.37 -0.84
CA GLN A 28 8.35 -6.80 -1.70
C GLN A 28 8.20 -5.27 -1.71
N PRO A 29 9.23 -4.52 -1.29
CA PRO A 29 9.11 -3.06 -1.28
C PRO A 29 9.19 -2.48 -2.68
N PHE A 30 8.39 -1.45 -2.93
CA PHE A 30 8.49 -0.69 -4.17
C PHE A 30 8.13 0.76 -3.90
N GLU A 31 8.63 1.66 -4.74
CA GLU A 31 8.40 3.08 -4.56
C GLU A 31 7.24 3.57 -5.41
N VAL A 32 6.48 4.48 -4.83
CA VAL A 32 5.33 5.10 -5.49
C VAL A 32 5.48 6.61 -5.41
N ALA A 33 5.30 7.28 -6.55
CA ALA A 33 5.30 8.74 -6.59
C ALA A 33 3.85 9.22 -6.47
N LEU A 34 3.62 10.13 -5.55
CA LEU A 34 2.29 10.69 -5.29
C LEU A 34 2.39 12.21 -5.19
N PRO A 35 1.29 12.94 -5.46
CA PRO A 35 1.25 14.36 -5.14
C PRO A 35 1.49 14.59 -3.67
N ASP A 36 2.11 15.72 -3.33
CA ASP A 36 2.32 16.08 -1.93
C ASP A 36 0.98 16.16 -1.21
N THR A 37 0.97 15.81 0.07
CA THR A 37 -0.21 15.78 0.92
C THR A 37 -1.22 14.68 0.58
N SER A 38 -0.84 13.69 -0.24
CA SER A 38 -1.72 12.55 -0.51
C SER A 38 -1.99 11.76 0.77
N THR A 39 -3.20 11.19 0.84
CA THR A 39 -3.61 10.35 1.95
C THR A 39 -3.39 8.87 1.61
N ILE A 40 -3.59 7.99 2.61
CA ILE A 40 -3.61 6.55 2.37
C ILE A 40 -4.68 6.21 1.33
N ALA A 41 -5.86 6.82 1.42
CA ALA A 41 -6.92 6.60 0.44
C ALA A 41 -6.47 6.94 -0.98
N ASP A 42 -5.71 8.03 -1.13
CA ASP A 42 -5.16 8.41 -2.43
C ASP A 42 -4.17 7.36 -2.95
N LEU A 43 -3.35 6.82 -2.06
CA LEU A 43 -2.41 5.76 -2.42
C LEU A 43 -3.16 4.51 -2.89
N LEU A 44 -4.19 4.09 -2.16
CA LEU A 44 -4.97 2.93 -2.55
C LEU A 44 -5.62 3.14 -3.92
N ALA A 45 -6.17 4.33 -4.16
CA ALA A 45 -6.76 4.64 -5.45
C ALA A 45 -5.72 4.60 -6.57
N HIS A 46 -4.52 5.11 -6.29
CA HIS A 46 -3.42 5.09 -7.26
C HIS A 46 -3.03 3.66 -7.63
N LEU A 47 -3.04 2.75 -6.67
CA LEU A 47 -2.68 1.34 -6.88
C LEU A 47 -3.87 0.51 -7.39
N GLY A 48 -5.07 1.08 -7.39
CA GLY A 48 -6.26 0.35 -7.81
C GLY A 48 -6.79 -0.61 -6.76
N ILE A 49 -6.45 -0.41 -5.48
CA ILE A 49 -6.87 -1.30 -4.40
C ILE A 49 -8.16 -0.78 -3.78
N PRO A 50 -9.28 -1.53 -3.84
CA PRO A 50 -10.51 -1.13 -3.15
C PRO A 50 -10.30 -1.11 -1.64
N GLU A 51 -10.85 -0.10 -0.97
CA GLU A 51 -10.68 0.00 0.49
C GLU A 51 -11.23 -1.22 1.22
N ARG A 52 -12.28 -1.85 0.68
CA ARG A 52 -12.86 -3.04 1.30
C ARG A 52 -11.91 -4.23 1.35
N GLU A 53 -10.86 -4.22 0.54
CA GLU A 53 -9.86 -5.28 0.52
C GLU A 53 -8.70 -5.01 1.46
N VAL A 54 -8.76 -3.90 2.21
CA VAL A 54 -7.70 -3.51 3.15
C VAL A 54 -8.24 -3.58 4.57
N LYS A 55 -7.58 -4.37 5.42
CA LYS A 55 -7.93 -4.42 6.84
C LYS A 55 -7.21 -3.35 7.62
N VAL A 56 -5.91 -3.23 7.40
CA VAL A 56 -5.09 -2.27 8.15
C VAL A 56 -3.93 -1.79 7.29
N THR A 57 -3.61 -0.51 7.46
CA THR A 57 -2.45 0.10 6.81
C THR A 57 -1.52 0.64 7.91
N PHE A 58 -0.27 0.22 7.87
CA PHE A 58 0.75 0.70 8.79
C PHE A 58 1.60 1.76 8.08
N VAL A 59 1.80 2.89 8.75
CA VAL A 59 2.68 3.96 8.26
C VAL A 59 3.82 4.08 9.26
N ASP A 60 5.03 3.74 8.81
CA ASP A 60 6.23 3.69 9.66
C ASP A 60 5.97 2.89 10.95
N GLY A 61 5.29 1.76 10.81
CA GLY A 61 5.01 0.84 11.91
C GLY A 61 3.79 1.16 12.76
N ARG A 62 3.02 2.19 12.41
CA ARG A 62 1.81 2.55 13.17
C ARG A 62 0.58 2.43 12.29
N ALA A 63 -0.47 1.78 12.82
CA ALA A 63 -1.73 1.67 12.10
C ALA A 63 -2.37 3.04 11.94
N ARG A 64 -2.78 3.36 10.72
CA ARG A 64 -3.40 4.64 10.40
C ARG A 64 -4.64 4.46 9.54
N ALA A 65 -5.60 5.35 9.72
CA ALA A 65 -6.84 5.34 8.93
C ALA A 65 -6.62 5.89 7.52
N PRO A 66 -7.51 5.57 6.56
CA PRO A 66 -7.34 6.02 5.16
C PRO A 66 -7.20 7.53 4.97
N ILE A 67 -7.73 8.33 5.90
CA ILE A 67 -7.64 9.79 5.81
C ILE A 67 -6.26 10.33 6.22
N PHE A 68 -5.39 9.49 6.76
CA PHE A 68 -4.08 9.93 7.22
C PHE A 68 -3.23 10.43 6.06
N ARG A 69 -2.65 11.63 6.23
CA ARG A 69 -1.78 12.22 5.20
C ARG A 69 -0.39 11.65 5.28
N LEU A 70 0.13 11.28 4.12
CA LEU A 70 1.45 10.68 4.02
C LEU A 70 2.53 11.76 3.92
N ALA A 71 3.73 11.43 4.40
CA ALA A 71 4.89 12.29 4.30
C ALA A 71 5.92 11.64 3.37
N PRO A 72 6.79 12.43 2.72
CA PRO A 72 7.82 11.88 1.84
C PRO A 72 8.72 10.88 2.57
N GLY A 73 9.04 9.78 1.91
CA GLY A 73 9.98 8.81 2.44
C GLY A 73 9.42 7.85 3.47
N THR A 74 8.10 7.88 3.75
CA THR A 74 7.52 6.95 4.71
C THR A 74 7.42 5.55 4.12
N GLU A 75 7.39 4.55 5.01
CA GLU A 75 7.19 3.15 4.63
C GLU A 75 5.77 2.74 4.99
N ILE A 76 5.06 2.18 4.01
CA ILE A 76 3.66 1.84 4.16
C ILE A 76 3.46 0.35 3.90
N GLY A 77 2.90 -0.35 4.90
CA GLY A 77 2.55 -1.76 4.76
C GLY A 77 1.04 -1.92 4.72
N ILE A 78 0.52 -2.61 3.72
CA ILE A 78 -0.92 -2.75 3.52
C ILE A 78 -1.31 -4.21 3.64
N PHE A 79 -2.24 -4.50 4.55
CA PHE A 79 -2.67 -5.85 4.88
C PHE A 79 -4.15 -6.05 4.56
N PRO A 80 -4.52 -7.19 3.96
CA PRO A 80 -5.92 -7.51 3.71
C PRO A 80 -6.58 -8.10 4.94
N PRO A 81 -7.93 -8.25 4.93
CA PRO A 81 -8.61 -9.03 5.96
C PRO A 81 -8.07 -10.46 5.97
N ILE A 82 -8.00 -11.07 7.16
CA ILE A 82 -7.46 -12.41 7.34
C ILE A 82 -8.56 -13.45 7.25
N GLY A 83 -8.29 -14.51 6.45
CA GLY A 83 -9.12 -15.69 6.41
C GLY A 83 -10.54 -15.38 6.02
N GLY A 84 -11.46 -16.28 6.26
CA GLY A 84 -12.86 -16.11 5.94
C GLY A 84 -13.62 -15.14 6.83
N GLY A 85 -12.90 -14.29 7.51
CA GLY A 85 -13.52 -13.33 8.43
C GLY A 85 -13.96 -12.05 7.79
#